data_1c411e8a5cbaeefef534b8f30a8a2609
#
_entry.id   1c411e8a5cbaeefef534b8f30a8a2609
#
_cell.length_a   1.000
_cell.length_b   1.000
_cell.length_c   1.000
_cell.angle_alpha   90.00
_cell.angle_beta   90.00
_cell.angle_gamma   90.00
#
_symmetry.space_group_name_H-M   'P 1'
#
loop_
_entity.id
_entity.type
_entity.pdbx_description
1 polymer ?
#
loop_
_entity_poly.entity_id
_entity_poly.type
_entity_poly.pdbx_seq_one_letter_code
_entity_poly.pdbx_strand_id
1 'polypeptide(L)'
;MIKRVSDSYKNHLVAFTLGPLLKLIEAFFDLLIPLFMKGVIDLNQYDSPELISNVFTRRLAEFIRLFGTWVPSNQALSDALIGAVIILVMGIIGYVLTMIAQYIAARTAMNVGTEVRESLFNKIINLSKKDREQFGTGRLQTTLNSDTYQVQQGVLFFIRLVARAPFVIIGALIFSFILDWKIGLAFTVIVPLIWIVFFIVLRKSGKQYVSIQSSLDDISTKSTDDINGARVIRAFNNQENENKSFKTITETYETKSVNVHKLNSLINPIVFAITAIVTIAIVFLCRETLLDGSDSEKVVISSTIIAAMAYLAQIFFGVVQLPPVLLDIIKAGVSRKRIDAILTYQSSIESGTEESKDNIVIEFKNVCFSYKDDSNHYALTNINFQINKGQTLGIIGGTGSGKSTLINLIERFYDTTEGEILYKGINIKDYDLSKLRSEISLVNQKSSLFRGTIKSNFLMANSSASDEQITEALKKAEAYEFVSQYEDYLNHEVNEGGSNFSGGQKQRLCIARGLIINPEVLILDDSTSALDLLTDKKIRTTLSAINDMTKIIVSQRVATIADADLIILLDKGRAVGMGNHKQLLDSCQIYKEIYESQIKKG
;
A
#
# COMPACT_ATOMS: atom_id res chain seq x y z
N MET A 1 7.55 -14.74 6.70
CA MET A 1 6.47 -13.76 6.43
C MET A 1 5.77 -13.38 7.72
N ILE A 2 5.46 -12.10 7.88
CA ILE A 2 4.73 -11.61 9.05
C ILE A 2 3.23 -11.92 8.89
N LYS A 3 2.57 -12.28 10.00
CA LYS A 3 1.11 -12.50 10.04
C LYS A 3 0.34 -11.22 10.37
N ARG A 4 0.99 -10.26 11.02
CA ARG A 4 0.45 -8.93 11.38
C ARG A 4 1.57 -7.91 11.32
N VAL A 5 1.23 -6.67 11.12
CA VAL A 5 2.19 -5.55 11.17
C VAL A 5 2.94 -5.50 12.51
N SER A 6 2.27 -5.89 13.62
CA SER A 6 2.91 -5.96 14.94
C SER A 6 4.07 -6.96 15.03
N ASP A 7 4.11 -7.97 14.17
CA ASP A 7 5.20 -8.95 14.17
C ASP A 7 6.48 -8.32 13.62
N SER A 8 6.35 -7.46 12.59
CA SER A 8 7.48 -6.66 12.10
C SER A 8 8.03 -5.71 13.18
N TYR A 9 7.15 -5.10 14.00
CA TYR A 9 7.63 -4.27 15.12
C TYR A 9 8.46 -5.07 16.14
N LYS A 10 8.07 -6.32 16.41
CA LYS A 10 8.82 -7.21 17.30
C LYS A 10 10.21 -7.56 16.76
N ASN A 11 10.34 -7.71 15.44
CA ASN A 11 11.63 -7.96 14.78
C ASN A 11 12.62 -6.81 14.97
N HIS A 12 12.12 -5.60 15.23
CA HIS A 12 12.93 -4.37 15.36
C HIS A 12 12.87 -3.74 16.75
N LEU A 13 12.54 -4.49 17.82
CA LEU A 13 12.37 -3.97 19.18
C LEU A 13 13.57 -3.14 19.67
N VAL A 14 14.79 -3.55 19.35
CA VAL A 14 16.01 -2.80 19.73
C VAL A 14 16.00 -1.39 19.16
N ALA A 15 15.56 -1.22 17.91
CA ALA A 15 15.48 0.09 17.28
C ALA A 15 14.34 0.95 17.84
N PHE A 16 13.22 0.32 18.21
CA PHE A 16 12.07 0.98 18.86
C PHE A 16 12.37 1.45 20.28
N THR A 17 13.41 0.91 20.93
CA THR A 17 13.88 1.34 22.26
C THR A 17 15.08 2.26 22.16
N LEU A 18 16.11 1.90 21.39
CA LEU A 18 17.35 2.66 21.27
C LEU A 18 17.15 4.02 20.59
N GLY A 19 16.32 4.09 19.54
CA GLY A 19 16.04 5.34 18.83
C GLY A 19 15.45 6.43 19.73
N PRO A 20 14.32 6.17 20.43
CA PRO A 20 13.76 7.10 21.41
C PRO A 20 14.73 7.41 22.56
N LEU A 21 15.48 6.42 23.06
CA LEU A 21 16.44 6.65 24.13
C LEU A 21 17.52 7.66 23.73
N LEU A 22 18.11 7.52 22.54
CA LEU A 22 19.09 8.48 22.01
C LEU A 22 18.47 9.87 21.85
N LYS A 23 17.19 9.96 21.46
CA LYS A 23 16.46 11.22 21.36
C LYS A 23 16.19 11.86 22.73
N LEU A 24 15.99 11.07 23.77
CA LEU A 24 15.86 11.58 25.14
C LEU A 24 17.20 12.11 25.67
N ILE A 25 18.30 11.42 25.38
CA ILE A 25 19.66 11.86 25.78
C ILE A 25 20.00 13.18 25.05
N GLU A 26 19.72 13.28 23.73
CA GLU A 26 19.89 14.53 22.97
C GLU A 26 19.06 15.65 23.58
N ALA A 27 17.77 15.42 23.86
CA ALA A 27 16.90 16.40 24.46
C ALA A 27 17.35 16.86 25.87
N PHE A 28 17.99 15.96 26.62
CA PHE A 28 18.58 16.30 27.90
C PHE A 28 19.76 17.29 27.74
N PHE A 29 20.63 17.08 26.72
CA PHE A 29 21.68 18.05 26.43
C PHE A 29 21.10 19.40 25.98
N ASP A 30 20.07 19.41 25.14
CA ASP A 30 19.37 20.63 24.72
C ASP A 30 18.83 21.42 25.90
N LEU A 31 18.29 20.73 26.93
CA LEU A 31 17.76 21.32 28.14
C LEU A 31 18.86 21.88 29.07
N LEU A 32 20.07 21.32 29.04
CA LEU A 32 21.18 21.81 29.84
C LEU A 32 21.81 23.10 29.26
N ILE A 33 21.77 23.33 27.97
CA ILE A 33 22.42 24.47 27.32
C ILE A 33 22.00 25.83 27.94
N PRO A 34 20.69 26.16 28.15
CA PRO A 34 20.30 27.42 28.77
C PRO A 34 20.85 27.57 30.21
N LEU A 35 20.92 26.46 30.94
CA LEU A 35 21.43 26.46 32.30
C LEU A 35 22.94 26.71 32.37
N PHE A 36 23.71 26.09 31.46
CA PHE A 36 25.14 26.36 31.28
C PHE A 36 25.38 27.81 30.88
N MET A 37 24.60 28.34 29.93
CA MET A 37 24.69 29.73 29.50
C MET A 37 24.45 30.70 30.68
N LYS A 38 23.44 30.43 31.51
CA LYS A 38 23.26 31.17 32.78
C LYS A 38 24.44 31.04 33.70
N GLY A 39 24.97 29.82 33.91
CA GLY A 39 26.14 29.58 34.79
C GLY A 39 27.36 30.38 34.35
N VAL A 40 27.64 30.49 33.06
CA VAL A 40 28.76 31.31 32.52
C VAL A 40 28.53 32.80 32.78
N ILE A 41 27.30 33.30 32.59
CA ILE A 41 27.00 34.73 32.85
C ILE A 41 27.12 35.05 34.32
N ASP A 42 26.55 34.19 35.19
CA ASP A 42 26.63 34.36 36.65
C ASP A 42 28.06 34.32 37.15
N LEU A 43 28.89 33.40 36.60
CA LEU A 43 30.31 33.26 36.96
C LEU A 43 31.13 34.50 36.61
N ASN A 44 30.81 35.16 35.51
CA ASN A 44 31.50 36.41 35.13
C ASN A 44 31.14 37.58 36.04
N GLN A 45 30.04 37.48 36.80
CA GLN A 45 29.60 38.54 37.73
C GLN A 45 30.18 38.35 39.15
N TYR A 46 30.52 37.13 39.54
CA TYR A 46 31.04 36.80 40.86
C TYR A 46 32.51 36.29 40.77
N ASP A 47 33.37 36.76 41.66
CA ASP A 47 34.78 36.38 41.71
C ASP A 47 34.97 34.90 42.06
N SER A 48 33.99 34.27 42.71
CA SER A 48 34.02 32.84 43.04
C SER A 48 32.65 32.17 42.85
N PRO A 49 32.61 30.88 42.43
CA PRO A 49 31.37 30.10 42.26
C PRO A 49 30.53 30.00 43.54
N GLU A 50 31.16 30.06 44.69
CA GLU A 50 30.52 29.95 46.04
C GLU A 50 29.50 31.03 46.30
N LEU A 51 29.64 32.21 45.68
CA LEU A 51 28.76 33.34 45.80
C LEU A 51 27.47 33.20 44.97
N ILE A 52 27.40 32.23 44.05
CA ILE A 52 26.21 31.97 43.28
C ILE A 52 25.16 31.29 44.15
N SER A 53 24.03 31.98 44.34
CA SER A 53 22.94 31.55 45.24
C SER A 53 22.25 30.25 44.75
N ASN A 54 22.12 30.07 43.45
CA ASN A 54 21.50 28.86 42.85
C ASN A 54 22.48 27.68 42.85
N VAL A 55 22.15 26.61 43.59
CA VAL A 55 23.01 25.43 43.79
C VAL A 55 23.38 24.75 42.47
N PHE A 56 22.46 24.66 41.51
CA PHE A 56 22.70 24.03 40.19
C PHE A 56 23.66 24.87 39.35
N THR A 57 23.38 26.16 39.18
CA THR A 57 24.28 27.04 38.42
C THR A 57 25.63 27.17 39.08
N ARG A 58 25.71 27.13 40.42
CA ARG A 58 26.96 27.06 41.16
C ARG A 58 27.79 25.82 40.81
N ARG A 59 27.18 24.63 40.82
CA ARG A 59 27.87 23.38 40.42
C ARG A 59 28.36 23.42 38.97
N LEU A 60 27.59 24.02 38.07
CA LEU A 60 28.03 24.20 36.70
C LEU A 60 29.17 25.21 36.58
N ALA A 61 29.15 26.27 37.36
CA ALA A 61 30.26 27.22 37.46
C ALA A 61 31.53 26.58 38.02
N GLU A 62 31.41 25.77 39.10
CA GLU A 62 32.51 24.95 39.63
C GLU A 62 33.08 24.01 38.56
N PHE A 63 32.20 23.37 37.76
CA PHE A 63 32.63 22.50 36.68
C PHE A 63 33.38 23.26 35.59
N ILE A 64 32.94 24.47 35.22
CA ILE A 64 33.65 25.31 34.23
C ILE A 64 35.08 25.61 34.74
N ARG A 65 35.25 25.98 36.02
CA ARG A 65 36.57 26.29 36.62
C ARG A 65 37.50 25.09 36.76
N LEU A 66 37.02 23.85 36.71
CA LEU A 66 37.87 22.66 36.67
C LEU A 66 38.80 22.62 35.45
N PHE A 67 38.42 23.31 34.36
CA PHE A 67 39.25 23.37 33.15
C PHE A 67 40.39 24.42 33.22
N GLY A 68 40.54 25.11 34.38
CA GLY A 68 41.62 26.04 34.62
C GLY A 68 41.44 27.42 33.96
N THR A 69 42.51 28.19 33.90
CA THR A 69 42.54 29.54 33.29
C THR A 69 43.19 29.47 31.91
N TRP A 70 42.44 29.78 30.86
CA TRP A 70 42.95 29.80 29.47
C TRP A 70 43.55 31.15 29.11
N VAL A 71 43.07 32.21 29.76
CA VAL A 71 43.56 33.59 29.58
C VAL A 71 44.05 34.11 30.94
N PRO A 72 45.34 34.02 31.27
CA PRO A 72 45.85 34.37 32.59
C PRO A 72 45.62 35.82 33.02
N SER A 73 45.49 36.74 32.04
CA SER A 73 45.29 38.16 32.28
C SER A 73 43.81 38.57 32.51
N ASN A 74 42.84 37.66 32.21
CA ASN A 74 41.44 37.96 32.33
C ASN A 74 40.61 36.69 32.61
N GLN A 75 40.28 36.48 33.87
CA GLN A 75 39.55 35.31 34.34
C GLN A 75 38.13 35.26 33.73
N ALA A 76 37.44 36.39 33.63
CA ALA A 76 36.09 36.44 33.08
C ALA A 76 36.07 36.02 31.60
N LEU A 77 37.06 36.43 30.82
CA LEU A 77 37.22 36.00 29.44
C LEU A 77 37.53 34.49 29.35
N SER A 78 38.38 33.99 30.27
CA SER A 78 38.69 32.58 30.37
C SER A 78 37.44 31.75 30.64
N ASP A 79 36.65 32.09 31.65
CA ASP A 79 35.40 31.42 32.03
C ASP A 79 34.36 31.44 30.89
N ALA A 80 34.24 32.56 30.17
CA ALA A 80 33.39 32.68 29.02
C ALA A 80 33.81 31.78 27.84
N LEU A 81 35.13 31.72 27.52
CA LEU A 81 35.65 30.87 26.46
C LEU A 81 35.50 29.37 26.82
N ILE A 82 35.80 28.96 28.04
CA ILE A 82 35.60 27.58 28.51
C ILE A 82 34.12 27.20 28.42
N GLY A 83 33.22 28.06 28.91
CA GLY A 83 31.79 27.86 28.84
C GLY A 83 31.28 27.72 27.41
N ALA A 84 31.76 28.59 26.51
CA ALA A 84 31.41 28.52 25.09
C ALA A 84 31.85 27.17 24.44
N VAL A 85 33.07 26.71 24.76
CA VAL A 85 33.58 25.43 24.26
C VAL A 85 32.77 24.26 24.84
N ILE A 86 32.40 24.27 26.12
CA ILE A 86 31.56 23.24 26.72
C ILE A 86 30.19 23.19 26.03
N ILE A 87 29.53 24.32 25.81
CA ILE A 87 28.25 24.41 25.08
C ILE A 87 28.40 23.89 23.65
N LEU A 88 29.49 24.25 22.97
CA LEU A 88 29.81 23.75 21.63
C LEU A 88 29.94 22.23 21.61
N VAL A 89 30.72 21.66 22.55
CA VAL A 89 30.89 20.21 22.67
C VAL A 89 29.58 19.51 22.97
N MET A 90 28.77 20.05 23.89
CA MET A 90 27.42 19.52 24.16
C MET A 90 26.53 19.55 22.90
N GLY A 91 26.58 20.65 22.14
CA GLY A 91 25.86 20.76 20.87
C GLY A 91 26.32 19.74 19.82
N ILE A 92 27.63 19.51 19.72
CA ILE A 92 28.22 18.48 18.82
C ILE A 92 27.78 17.08 19.26
N ILE A 93 27.83 16.75 20.56
CA ILE A 93 27.34 15.47 21.07
C ILE A 93 25.87 15.29 20.78
N GLY A 94 25.04 16.28 21.06
CA GLY A 94 23.61 16.29 20.74
C GLY A 94 23.34 16.08 19.22
N TYR A 95 24.11 16.76 18.38
CA TYR A 95 24.04 16.61 16.92
C TYR A 95 24.38 15.17 16.48
N VAL A 96 25.46 14.59 16.97
CA VAL A 96 25.86 13.20 16.65
C VAL A 96 24.80 12.20 17.12
N LEU A 97 24.27 12.35 18.34
CA LEU A 97 23.20 11.51 18.85
C LEU A 97 21.93 11.63 17.99
N THR A 98 21.60 12.84 17.57
CA THR A 98 20.49 13.09 16.63
C THR A 98 20.70 12.39 15.30
N MET A 99 21.88 12.47 14.69
CA MET A 99 22.21 11.80 13.43
C MET A 99 22.04 10.29 13.55
N ILE A 100 22.56 9.68 14.60
CA ILE A 100 22.45 8.24 14.85
C ILE A 100 20.97 7.85 15.06
N ALA A 101 20.23 8.59 15.88
CA ALA A 101 18.82 8.33 16.14
C ALA A 101 17.97 8.46 14.88
N GLN A 102 18.22 9.47 14.03
CA GLN A 102 17.53 9.64 12.76
C GLN A 102 17.84 8.52 11.77
N TYR A 103 19.09 8.09 11.69
CA TYR A 103 19.48 6.95 10.86
C TYR A 103 18.76 5.66 11.30
N ILE A 104 18.77 5.36 12.61
CA ILE A 104 18.05 4.19 13.16
C ILE A 104 16.56 4.28 12.83
N ALA A 105 15.94 5.44 13.03
CA ALA A 105 14.52 5.64 12.77
C ALA A 105 14.19 5.43 11.28
N ALA A 106 14.98 6.04 10.39
CA ALA A 106 14.76 5.92 8.94
C ALA A 106 14.96 4.47 8.45
N ARG A 107 16.06 3.82 8.86
CA ARG A 107 16.34 2.44 8.49
C ARG A 107 15.27 1.47 8.99
N THR A 108 14.83 1.63 10.25
CA THR A 108 13.77 0.79 10.83
C THR A 108 12.45 0.99 10.12
N ALA A 109 12.05 2.24 9.84
CA ALA A 109 10.83 2.55 9.12
C ALA A 109 10.83 1.94 7.71
N MET A 110 11.96 2.00 6.99
CA MET A 110 12.12 1.38 5.67
C MET A 110 12.03 -0.14 5.75
N ASN A 111 12.72 -0.77 6.70
CA ASN A 111 12.69 -2.22 6.87
C ASN A 111 11.27 -2.72 7.19
N VAL A 112 10.59 -2.08 8.14
CA VAL A 112 9.18 -2.40 8.45
C VAL A 112 8.29 -2.24 7.20
N GLY A 113 8.46 -1.14 6.45
CA GLY A 113 7.71 -0.92 5.21
C GLY A 113 7.96 -2.00 4.16
N THR A 114 9.20 -2.47 4.03
CA THR A 114 9.58 -3.54 3.09
C THR A 114 8.99 -4.88 3.52
N GLU A 115 9.17 -5.29 4.78
CA GLU A 115 8.61 -6.55 5.32
C GLU A 115 7.08 -6.62 5.18
N VAL A 116 6.39 -5.50 5.49
CA VAL A 116 4.94 -5.41 5.36
C VAL A 116 4.52 -5.52 3.90
N ARG A 117 5.19 -4.79 3.00
CA ARG A 117 4.87 -4.80 1.56
C ARG A 117 5.07 -6.17 0.94
N GLU A 118 6.19 -6.82 1.25
CA GLU A 118 6.51 -8.15 0.76
C GLU A 118 5.50 -9.20 1.24
N SER A 119 5.17 -9.20 2.54
CA SER A 119 4.20 -10.13 3.11
C SER A 119 2.79 -9.89 2.56
N LEU A 120 2.40 -8.61 2.39
CA LEU A 120 1.11 -8.23 1.84
C LEU A 120 1.00 -8.62 0.35
N PHE A 121 2.03 -8.36 -0.45
CA PHE A 121 2.09 -8.75 -1.86
C PHE A 121 1.95 -10.27 -2.03
N ASN A 122 2.73 -11.03 -1.28
CA ASN A 122 2.65 -12.50 -1.28
C ASN A 122 1.25 -12.98 -0.87
N LYS A 123 0.63 -12.34 0.12
CA LYS A 123 -0.74 -12.68 0.53
C LYS A 123 -1.75 -12.39 -0.58
N ILE A 124 -1.69 -11.21 -1.20
CA ILE A 124 -2.62 -10.77 -2.27
C ILE A 124 -2.55 -11.69 -3.49
N ILE A 125 -1.34 -12.10 -3.91
CA ILE A 125 -1.19 -13.01 -5.06
C ILE A 125 -1.82 -14.38 -4.78
N ASN A 126 -1.72 -14.87 -3.53
CA ASN A 126 -2.25 -16.17 -3.13
C ASN A 126 -3.73 -16.14 -2.73
N LEU A 127 -4.41 -14.99 -2.74
CA LEU A 127 -5.86 -14.92 -2.55
C LEU A 127 -6.60 -15.55 -3.73
N SER A 128 -7.73 -16.22 -3.46
CA SER A 128 -8.62 -16.73 -4.49
C SER A 128 -9.19 -15.58 -5.36
N LYS A 129 -9.75 -15.92 -6.52
CA LYS A 129 -10.44 -14.93 -7.37
C LYS A 129 -11.61 -14.30 -6.64
N LYS A 130 -12.42 -15.12 -5.92
CA LYS A 130 -13.55 -14.68 -5.07
C LYS A 130 -13.09 -13.66 -4.04
N ASP A 131 -12.01 -13.96 -3.32
CA ASP A 131 -11.49 -13.10 -2.26
C ASP A 131 -10.97 -11.77 -2.81
N ARG A 132 -10.25 -11.79 -3.95
CA ARG A 132 -9.77 -10.56 -4.60
C ARG A 132 -10.90 -9.68 -5.11
N GLU A 133 -11.97 -10.26 -5.63
CA GLU A 133 -13.17 -9.54 -6.04
C GLU A 133 -13.89 -8.92 -4.86
N GLN A 134 -13.96 -9.63 -3.72
CA GLN A 134 -14.56 -9.13 -2.48
C GLN A 134 -13.81 -7.92 -1.89
N PHE A 135 -12.48 -7.97 -1.88
CA PHE A 135 -11.66 -6.83 -1.43
C PHE A 135 -11.67 -5.67 -2.44
N GLY A 136 -11.76 -5.96 -3.72
CA GLY A 136 -11.61 -5.03 -4.82
C GLY A 136 -10.15 -4.67 -5.13
N THR A 137 -9.78 -4.72 -6.41
CA THR A 137 -8.39 -4.52 -6.88
C THR A 137 -7.83 -3.15 -6.48
N GLY A 138 -8.65 -2.09 -6.60
CA GLY A 138 -8.24 -0.73 -6.23
C GLY A 138 -7.91 -0.61 -4.74
N ARG A 139 -8.71 -1.25 -3.87
CA ARG A 139 -8.45 -1.28 -2.42
C ARG A 139 -7.17 -2.05 -2.09
N LEU A 140 -6.96 -3.21 -2.71
CA LEU A 140 -5.73 -4.00 -2.53
C LEU A 140 -4.49 -3.20 -2.93
N GLN A 141 -4.54 -2.49 -4.07
CA GLN A 141 -3.47 -1.65 -4.56
C GLN A 141 -3.21 -0.45 -3.63
N THR A 142 -4.26 0.21 -3.14
CA THR A 142 -4.15 1.31 -2.17
C THR A 142 -3.52 0.83 -0.86
N THR A 143 -3.93 -0.36 -0.38
CA THR A 143 -3.37 -0.93 0.86
C THR A 143 -1.91 -1.31 0.68
N LEU A 144 -1.51 -1.88 -0.47
CA LEU A 144 -0.13 -2.23 -0.76
C LEU A 144 0.80 -1.01 -0.83
N ASN A 145 0.33 0.11 -1.39
CA ASN A 145 1.15 1.29 -1.60
C ASN A 145 0.97 2.33 -0.49
N SER A 146 -0.24 2.93 -0.41
CA SER A 146 -0.51 4.08 0.46
C SER A 146 -0.57 3.70 1.94
N ASP A 147 -1.29 2.62 2.29
CA ASP A 147 -1.41 2.21 3.70
C ASP A 147 -0.06 1.72 4.25
N THR A 148 0.73 1.00 3.46
CA THR A 148 2.09 0.59 3.86
C THR A 148 3.00 1.80 4.08
N TYR A 149 2.91 2.82 3.21
CA TYR A 149 3.64 4.07 3.39
C TYR A 149 3.20 4.82 4.66
N GLN A 150 1.90 4.87 4.97
CA GLN A 150 1.42 5.49 6.20
C GLN A 150 1.95 4.78 7.45
N VAL A 151 1.99 3.45 7.46
CA VAL A 151 2.59 2.67 8.56
C VAL A 151 4.09 2.98 8.69
N GLN A 152 4.81 3.05 7.58
CA GLN A 152 6.22 3.42 7.54
C GLN A 152 6.47 4.82 8.14
N GLN A 153 5.66 5.82 7.76
CA GLN A 153 5.73 7.18 8.33
C GLN A 153 5.39 7.19 9.82
N GLY A 154 4.37 6.43 10.23
CA GLY A 154 4.02 6.29 11.65
C GLY A 154 5.17 5.74 12.49
N VAL A 155 5.89 4.74 12.01
CA VAL A 155 7.10 4.19 12.67
C VAL A 155 8.20 5.24 12.76
N LEU A 156 8.45 5.96 11.66
CA LEU A 156 9.46 7.02 11.61
C LEU A 156 9.19 8.10 12.68
N PHE A 157 7.97 8.62 12.71
CA PHE A 157 7.60 9.67 13.65
C PHE A 157 7.52 9.18 15.10
N PHE A 158 7.08 7.95 15.31
CA PHE A 158 7.08 7.35 16.64
C PHE A 158 8.47 7.34 17.25
N ILE A 159 9.47 6.81 16.53
CA ILE A 159 10.85 6.71 17.02
C ILE A 159 11.47 8.10 17.20
N ARG A 160 11.17 9.08 16.34
CA ARG A 160 11.83 10.38 16.34
C ARG A 160 11.25 11.39 17.33
N LEU A 161 9.92 11.44 17.48
CA LEU A 161 9.26 12.62 18.05
C LEU A 161 8.34 12.32 19.24
N VAL A 162 7.75 11.12 19.31
CA VAL A 162 6.75 10.82 20.36
C VAL A 162 7.32 10.90 21.76
N ALA A 163 8.52 10.41 21.98
CA ALA A 163 9.16 10.47 23.29
C ALA A 163 9.84 11.82 23.56
N ARG A 164 10.40 12.47 22.52
CA ARG A 164 11.17 13.72 22.66
C ARG A 164 10.31 14.89 23.13
N ALA A 165 9.16 15.14 22.51
CA ALA A 165 8.38 16.34 22.78
C ALA A 165 7.83 16.40 24.23
N PRO A 166 7.19 15.36 24.79
CA PRO A 166 6.79 15.37 26.20
C PRO A 166 7.99 15.53 27.14
N PHE A 167 9.12 14.88 26.83
CA PHE A 167 10.33 14.97 27.66
C PHE A 167 10.88 16.40 27.69
N VAL A 168 10.96 17.08 26.55
CA VAL A 168 11.42 18.48 26.48
C VAL A 168 10.47 19.41 27.27
N ILE A 169 9.15 19.23 27.13
CA ILE A 169 8.17 20.07 27.83
C ILE A 169 8.27 19.87 29.35
N ILE A 170 8.31 18.61 29.83
CA ILE A 170 8.44 18.32 31.26
C ILE A 170 9.79 18.77 31.77
N GLY A 171 10.86 18.51 31.01
CA GLY A 171 12.21 18.92 31.36
C GLY A 171 12.35 20.45 31.47
N ALA A 172 11.82 21.20 30.50
CA ALA A 172 11.82 22.65 30.53
C ALA A 172 11.04 23.21 31.75
N LEU A 173 9.92 22.55 32.12
CA LEU A 173 9.17 22.89 33.33
C LEU A 173 10.02 22.64 34.59
N ILE A 174 10.68 21.49 34.71
CA ILE A 174 11.54 21.17 35.86
C ILE A 174 12.71 22.18 35.96
N PHE A 175 13.39 22.43 34.84
CA PHE A 175 14.53 23.35 34.81
C PHE A 175 14.11 24.80 35.06
N SER A 176 12.86 25.21 34.70
CA SER A 176 12.34 26.53 35.05
C SER A 176 12.22 26.72 36.57
N PHE A 177 11.81 25.69 37.32
CA PHE A 177 11.82 25.73 38.80
C PHE A 177 13.24 25.76 39.38
N ILE A 178 14.21 25.13 38.70
CA ILE A 178 15.62 25.20 39.11
C ILE A 178 16.17 26.62 38.91
N LEU A 179 15.73 27.31 37.84
CA LEU A 179 16.13 28.72 37.62
C LEU A 179 15.62 29.66 38.71
N ASP A 180 14.32 29.69 38.88
CA ASP A 180 13.59 30.48 39.87
C ASP A 180 12.20 29.90 40.09
N TRP A 181 11.75 29.79 41.34
CA TRP A 181 10.44 29.22 41.67
C TRP A 181 9.27 30.03 41.12
N LYS A 182 9.41 31.37 41.00
CA LYS A 182 8.39 32.27 40.44
C LYS A 182 8.23 31.99 38.94
N ILE A 183 9.33 31.79 38.24
CA ILE A 183 9.34 31.42 36.82
C ILE A 183 8.73 30.03 36.65
N GLY A 184 9.10 29.04 37.49
CA GLY A 184 8.51 27.71 37.48
C GLY A 184 6.98 27.73 37.66
N LEU A 185 6.46 28.56 38.57
CA LEU A 185 5.02 28.74 38.71
C LEU A 185 4.35 29.32 37.45
N ALA A 186 4.97 30.32 36.81
CA ALA A 186 4.46 30.87 35.55
C ALA A 186 4.38 29.79 34.48
N PHE A 187 5.40 28.94 34.37
CA PHE A 187 5.41 27.79 33.40
C PHE A 187 4.34 26.76 33.75
N THR A 188 4.09 26.47 35.02
CA THR A 188 3.06 25.54 35.47
C THR A 188 1.66 25.96 35.03
N VAL A 189 1.41 27.26 34.93
CA VAL A 189 0.11 27.79 34.43
C VAL A 189 0.01 27.73 32.92
N ILE A 190 1.11 27.98 32.23
CA ILE A 190 1.13 28.12 30.76
C ILE A 190 1.07 26.80 30.05
N VAL A 191 1.84 25.81 30.50
CA VAL A 191 1.88 24.50 29.83
C VAL A 191 0.49 23.89 29.71
N PRO A 192 -0.36 23.83 30.77
CA PRO A 192 -1.75 23.39 30.64
C PRO A 192 -2.59 24.30 29.73
N LEU A 193 -2.40 25.62 29.76
CA LEU A 193 -3.13 26.54 28.91
C LEU A 193 -2.89 26.27 27.43
N ILE A 194 -1.63 26.08 27.03
CA ILE A 194 -1.26 25.69 25.67
C ILE A 194 -1.89 24.34 25.29
N TRP A 195 -1.86 23.35 26.21
CA TRP A 195 -2.47 22.04 25.98
C TRP A 195 -4.00 22.13 25.82
N ILE A 196 -4.68 22.98 26.55
CA ILE A 196 -6.13 23.23 26.43
C ILE A 196 -6.44 23.78 25.03
N VAL A 197 -5.72 24.82 24.61
CA VAL A 197 -5.89 25.40 23.27
C VAL A 197 -5.67 24.33 22.19
N PHE A 198 -4.57 23.58 22.32
CA PHE A 198 -4.23 22.50 21.39
C PHE A 198 -5.33 21.43 21.33
N PHE A 199 -5.82 20.96 22.48
CA PHE A 199 -6.85 19.92 22.55
C PHE A 199 -8.19 20.40 21.94
N ILE A 200 -8.58 21.65 22.16
CA ILE A 200 -9.79 22.24 21.57
C ILE A 200 -9.68 22.25 20.04
N VAL A 201 -8.56 22.72 19.51
CA VAL A 201 -8.33 22.80 18.06
C VAL A 201 -8.27 21.42 17.46
N LEU A 202 -7.51 20.49 18.05
CA LEU A 202 -7.38 19.11 17.56
C LEU A 202 -8.75 18.40 17.51
N ARG A 203 -9.57 18.55 18.56
CA ARG A 203 -10.91 17.94 18.62
C ARG A 203 -11.87 18.50 17.58
N LYS A 204 -11.82 19.82 17.32
CA LYS A 204 -12.64 20.46 16.28
C LYS A 204 -12.13 20.10 14.87
N SER A 205 -10.83 20.17 14.64
CA SER A 205 -10.22 19.85 13.34
C SER A 205 -10.37 18.37 12.98
N GLY A 206 -10.24 17.46 13.92
CA GLY A 206 -10.29 16.01 13.65
C GLY A 206 -11.58 15.54 12.99
N LYS A 207 -12.74 16.06 13.42
CA LYS A 207 -14.03 15.76 12.79
C LYS A 207 -14.12 16.30 11.35
N GLN A 208 -13.55 17.46 11.12
CA GLN A 208 -13.60 18.12 9.81
C GLN A 208 -12.63 17.48 8.82
N TYR A 209 -11.48 16.93 9.29
CA TYR A 209 -10.55 16.17 8.44
C TYR A 209 -11.20 14.94 7.80
N VAL A 210 -12.07 14.23 8.52
CA VAL A 210 -12.83 13.11 7.95
C VAL A 210 -13.70 13.57 6.79
N SER A 211 -14.36 14.73 6.93
CA SER A 211 -15.20 15.31 5.87
C SER A 211 -14.38 15.83 4.66
N ILE A 212 -13.16 16.33 4.89
CA ILE A 212 -12.23 16.70 3.81
C ILE A 212 -11.81 15.45 3.05
N GLN A 213 -11.46 14.37 3.76
CA GLN A 213 -11.06 13.11 3.13
C GLN A 213 -12.16 12.55 2.24
N SER A 214 -13.41 12.54 2.73
CA SER A 214 -14.57 12.13 1.91
C SER A 214 -14.71 12.98 0.64
N SER A 215 -14.54 14.31 0.73
CA SER A 215 -14.62 15.17 -0.47
C SER A 215 -13.44 14.97 -1.42
N LEU A 216 -12.26 14.58 -0.93
CA LEU A 216 -11.12 14.19 -1.78
C LEU A 216 -11.40 12.87 -2.51
N ASP A 217 -12.05 11.92 -1.84
CA ASP A 217 -12.48 10.66 -2.45
C ASP A 217 -13.53 10.91 -3.56
N ASP A 218 -14.46 11.85 -3.35
CA ASP A 218 -15.44 12.27 -4.37
C ASP A 218 -14.74 12.88 -5.61
N ILE A 219 -13.73 13.75 -5.41
CA ILE A 219 -12.90 14.31 -6.50
C ILE A 219 -12.18 13.18 -7.26
N SER A 220 -11.56 12.25 -6.53
CA SER A 220 -10.82 11.14 -7.12
C SER A 220 -11.74 10.24 -7.96
N THR A 221 -12.92 9.92 -7.43
CA THR A 221 -13.92 9.11 -8.13
C THR A 221 -14.38 9.82 -9.40
N LYS A 222 -14.82 11.08 -9.29
CA LYS A 222 -15.26 11.87 -10.44
C LYS A 222 -14.18 12.01 -11.51
N SER A 223 -12.92 12.29 -11.09
CA SER A 223 -11.80 12.38 -12.04
C SER A 223 -11.56 11.07 -12.78
N THR A 224 -11.63 9.93 -12.07
CA THR A 224 -11.45 8.61 -12.66
C THR A 224 -12.55 8.30 -13.67
N ASP A 225 -13.81 8.60 -13.31
CA ASP A 225 -14.96 8.39 -14.19
C ASP A 225 -14.89 9.27 -15.44
N ASP A 226 -14.55 10.54 -15.30
CA ASP A 226 -14.43 11.49 -16.42
C ASP A 226 -13.26 11.14 -17.35
N ILE A 227 -12.11 10.71 -16.81
CA ILE A 227 -10.96 10.28 -17.62
C ILE A 227 -11.30 9.00 -18.39
N ASN A 228 -11.89 8.01 -17.73
CA ASN A 228 -12.30 6.76 -18.37
C ASN A 228 -13.42 6.98 -19.39
N GLY A 229 -14.35 7.89 -19.08
CA GLY A 229 -15.48 8.28 -19.90
C GLY A 229 -15.18 9.37 -20.95
N ALA A 230 -13.94 9.85 -21.10
CA ALA A 230 -13.60 11.02 -21.92
C ALA A 230 -14.08 10.93 -23.38
N ARG A 231 -14.07 9.72 -23.96
CA ARG A 231 -14.62 9.49 -25.33
C ARG A 231 -16.13 9.70 -25.38
N VAL A 232 -16.84 9.24 -24.34
CA VAL A 232 -18.31 9.38 -24.23
C VAL A 232 -18.67 10.85 -24.03
N ILE A 233 -17.99 11.53 -23.10
CA ILE A 233 -18.20 12.97 -22.82
C ILE A 233 -18.02 13.80 -24.11
N ARG A 234 -16.97 13.50 -24.89
CA ARG A 234 -16.72 14.18 -26.18
C ARG A 234 -17.77 13.83 -27.24
N ALA A 235 -18.18 12.56 -27.31
CA ALA A 235 -19.18 12.11 -28.30
C ALA A 235 -20.53 12.77 -28.08
N PHE A 236 -20.90 13.07 -26.82
CA PHE A 236 -22.16 13.76 -26.49
C PHE A 236 -22.00 15.28 -26.31
N ASN A 237 -20.78 15.84 -26.57
CA ASN A 237 -20.47 17.27 -26.40
C ASN A 237 -20.86 17.82 -25.02
N ASN A 238 -20.65 17.00 -23.96
CA ASN A 238 -21.08 17.30 -22.59
C ASN A 238 -19.97 17.89 -21.69
N GLN A 239 -18.86 18.36 -22.27
CA GLN A 239 -17.69 18.83 -21.52
C GLN A 239 -18.01 19.98 -20.56
N GLU A 240 -18.90 20.90 -20.97
CA GLU A 240 -19.25 22.05 -20.16
C GLU A 240 -20.00 21.66 -18.89
N ASN A 241 -20.93 20.70 -18.98
CA ASN A 241 -21.69 20.22 -17.83
C ASN A 241 -20.81 19.42 -16.88
N GLU A 242 -19.92 18.57 -17.41
CA GLU A 242 -18.96 17.82 -16.59
C GLU A 242 -17.98 18.75 -15.88
N ASN A 243 -17.49 19.78 -16.55
CA ASN A 243 -16.66 20.82 -15.92
C ASN A 243 -17.40 21.55 -14.80
N LYS A 244 -18.68 21.89 -14.99
CA LYS A 244 -19.50 22.51 -13.92
C LYS A 244 -19.67 21.56 -12.72
N SER A 245 -19.97 20.29 -12.99
CA SER A 245 -20.10 19.26 -11.96
C SER A 245 -18.79 19.09 -11.17
N PHE A 246 -17.67 18.95 -11.85
CA PHE A 246 -16.34 18.84 -11.23
C PHE A 246 -15.99 20.08 -10.40
N LYS A 247 -16.30 21.27 -10.93
CA LYS A 247 -16.08 22.55 -10.22
C LYS A 247 -16.87 22.59 -8.90
N THR A 248 -18.14 22.17 -8.89
CA THR A 248 -18.97 22.15 -7.68
C THR A 248 -18.38 21.23 -6.60
N ILE A 249 -17.89 20.05 -7.00
CA ILE A 249 -17.23 19.11 -6.07
C ILE A 249 -15.94 19.72 -5.51
N THR A 250 -15.14 20.35 -6.37
CA THR A 250 -13.89 21.02 -5.99
C THR A 250 -14.12 22.21 -5.06
N GLU A 251 -15.14 23.06 -5.32
CA GLU A 251 -15.52 24.17 -4.45
C GLU A 251 -15.98 23.69 -3.07
N THR A 252 -16.68 22.54 -3.02
CA THR A 252 -17.06 21.91 -1.75
C THR A 252 -15.83 21.48 -0.94
N TYR A 253 -14.87 20.82 -1.59
CA TYR A 253 -13.59 20.45 -0.98
C TYR A 253 -12.81 21.68 -0.52
N GLU A 254 -12.71 22.72 -1.37
CA GLU A 254 -12.03 23.98 -1.04
C GLU A 254 -12.63 24.62 0.19
N THR A 255 -13.95 24.78 0.24
CA THR A 255 -14.65 25.41 1.38
C THR A 255 -14.37 24.66 2.68
N LYS A 256 -14.48 23.33 2.68
CA LYS A 256 -14.18 22.50 3.85
C LYS A 256 -12.71 22.59 4.24
N SER A 257 -11.80 22.53 3.27
CA SER A 257 -10.36 22.60 3.48
C SER A 257 -9.93 23.94 4.06
N VAL A 258 -10.42 25.06 3.49
CA VAL A 258 -10.16 26.41 3.98
C VAL A 258 -10.64 26.58 5.43
N ASN A 259 -11.82 26.06 5.78
CA ASN A 259 -12.33 26.17 7.14
C ASN A 259 -11.46 25.44 8.17
N VAL A 260 -10.95 24.26 7.84
CA VAL A 260 -10.02 23.52 8.70
C VAL A 260 -8.68 24.23 8.80
N HIS A 261 -8.14 24.69 7.67
CA HIS A 261 -6.87 25.40 7.65
C HIS A 261 -6.94 26.73 8.39
N LYS A 262 -8.05 27.49 8.30
CA LYS A 262 -8.30 28.70 9.12
C LYS A 262 -8.22 28.38 10.62
N LEU A 263 -8.85 27.27 11.04
CA LEU A 263 -8.82 26.87 12.45
C LEU A 263 -7.41 26.48 12.90
N ASN A 264 -6.70 25.70 12.09
CA ASN A 264 -5.34 25.26 12.40
C ASN A 264 -4.32 26.40 12.35
N SER A 265 -4.49 27.37 11.45
CA SER A 265 -3.60 28.54 11.35
C SER A 265 -3.64 29.43 12.59
N LEU A 266 -4.70 29.35 13.40
CA LEU A 266 -4.79 30.09 14.66
C LEU A 266 -3.88 29.51 15.77
N ILE A 267 -3.43 28.26 15.66
CA ILE A 267 -2.59 27.62 16.69
C ILE A 267 -1.31 28.45 16.91
N ASN A 268 -0.56 28.71 15.84
CA ASN A 268 0.73 29.40 15.95
C ASN A 268 0.60 30.83 16.52
N PRO A 269 -0.29 31.70 16.03
CA PRO A 269 -0.50 33.03 16.62
C PRO A 269 -0.94 33.01 18.09
N ILE A 270 -1.84 32.07 18.46
CA ILE A 270 -2.30 31.94 19.84
C ILE A 270 -1.17 31.51 20.77
N VAL A 271 -0.42 30.45 20.38
CA VAL A 271 0.72 29.96 21.17
C VAL A 271 1.80 31.05 21.29
N PHE A 272 2.07 31.77 20.19
CA PHE A 272 2.99 32.90 20.19
C PHE A 272 2.51 34.03 21.11
N ALA A 273 1.23 34.39 21.08
CA ALA A 273 0.66 35.40 21.98
C ALA A 273 0.76 34.96 23.45
N ILE A 274 0.48 33.69 23.74
CA ILE A 274 0.64 33.14 25.10
C ILE A 274 2.09 33.24 25.54
N THR A 275 3.06 32.82 24.71
CA THR A 275 4.50 32.90 25.05
C THR A 275 4.95 34.35 25.26
N ALA A 276 4.46 35.29 24.45
CA ALA A 276 4.76 36.71 24.58
C ALA A 276 4.21 37.29 25.92
N ILE A 277 2.94 36.98 26.27
CA ILE A 277 2.33 37.37 27.52
C ILE A 277 3.15 36.87 28.71
N VAL A 278 3.63 35.66 28.64
CA VAL A 278 4.47 35.03 29.67
C VAL A 278 5.83 35.69 29.77
N THR A 279 6.44 36.00 28.66
CA THR A 279 7.71 36.73 28.65
C THR A 279 7.54 38.08 29.39
N ILE A 280 6.45 38.83 29.09
CA ILE A 280 6.13 40.05 29.78
C ILE A 280 5.89 39.81 31.29
N ALA A 281 5.15 38.76 31.65
CA ALA A 281 4.90 38.39 33.04
C ALA A 281 6.20 38.05 33.80
N ILE A 282 7.13 37.31 33.18
CA ILE A 282 8.44 36.98 33.76
C ILE A 282 9.24 38.27 34.02
N VAL A 283 9.32 39.18 33.04
CA VAL A 283 10.01 40.47 33.19
C VAL A 283 9.37 41.29 34.30
N PHE A 284 8.02 41.32 34.37
CA PHE A 284 7.30 42.03 35.42
C PHE A 284 7.54 41.42 36.82
N LEU A 285 7.58 40.12 36.96
CA LEU A 285 7.91 39.43 38.21
C LEU A 285 9.33 39.74 38.70
N CYS A 286 10.26 40.00 37.77
CA CYS A 286 11.68 40.31 38.03
C CYS A 286 11.93 41.83 38.13
N ARG A 287 10.92 42.69 38.01
CA ARG A 287 11.08 44.14 37.88
C ARG A 287 11.79 44.78 39.08
N GLU A 288 11.50 44.32 40.32
CA GLU A 288 12.09 44.89 41.52
C GLU A 288 13.62 44.76 41.48
N THR A 289 14.10 43.58 41.19
CA THR A 289 15.56 43.32 41.06
C THR A 289 16.15 44.06 39.85
N LEU A 290 15.42 44.24 38.77
CA LEU A 290 15.88 44.95 37.58
C LEU A 290 15.97 46.45 37.79
N LEU A 291 15.10 47.06 38.62
CA LEU A 291 15.05 48.50 38.88
C LEU A 291 15.92 48.89 40.07
N ASP A 292 15.77 48.21 41.20
CA ASP A 292 16.31 48.58 42.50
C ASP A 292 17.51 47.74 42.96
N GLY A 293 17.78 46.62 42.27
CA GLY A 293 18.89 45.74 42.59
C GLY A 293 20.27 46.33 42.28
N SER A 294 21.29 45.77 42.90
CA SER A 294 22.71 46.07 42.60
C SER A 294 23.05 45.64 41.16
N ASP A 295 24.10 46.17 40.59
CA ASP A 295 24.52 45.85 39.21
C ASP A 295 24.76 44.33 39.03
N SER A 296 25.29 43.64 40.03
CA SER A 296 25.44 42.20 40.04
C SER A 296 24.12 41.45 40.03
N GLU A 297 23.13 41.88 40.84
CA GLU A 297 21.79 41.27 40.85
C GLU A 297 21.05 41.48 39.53
N LYS A 298 21.21 42.65 38.90
CA LYS A 298 20.64 42.92 37.57
C LYS A 298 21.15 42.01 36.48
N VAL A 299 22.47 41.68 36.50
CA VAL A 299 23.07 40.76 35.55
C VAL A 299 22.56 39.32 35.79
N VAL A 300 22.49 38.86 37.04
CA VAL A 300 21.99 37.53 37.39
C VAL A 300 20.52 37.34 37.03
N ILE A 301 19.69 38.34 37.27
CA ILE A 301 18.27 38.22 36.92
C ILE A 301 18.08 38.26 35.37
N SER A 302 18.91 39.06 34.68
CA SER A 302 18.91 39.10 33.22
C SER A 302 19.32 37.74 32.60
N SER A 303 20.36 37.08 33.13
CA SER A 303 20.73 35.73 32.71
C SER A 303 19.64 34.70 32.96
N THR A 304 18.90 34.83 34.07
CA THR A 304 17.74 34.00 34.41
C THR A 304 16.60 34.18 33.40
N ILE A 305 16.28 35.44 33.04
CA ILE A 305 15.27 35.74 32.03
C ILE A 305 15.66 35.15 30.66
N ILE A 306 16.93 35.29 30.24
CA ILE A 306 17.41 34.75 28.99
C ILE A 306 17.26 33.21 28.95
N ALA A 307 17.65 32.52 30.02
CA ALA A 307 17.50 31.08 30.15
C ALA A 307 16.00 30.65 30.15
N ALA A 308 15.14 31.39 30.82
CA ALA A 308 13.70 31.15 30.83
C ALA A 308 13.08 31.33 29.43
N MET A 309 13.49 32.35 28.69
CA MET A 309 13.04 32.54 27.28
C MET A 309 13.49 31.39 26.38
N ALA A 310 14.69 30.86 26.57
CA ALA A 310 15.15 29.67 25.83
C ALA A 310 14.28 28.43 26.14
N TYR A 311 13.89 28.20 27.40
CA TYR A 311 12.95 27.12 27.74
C TYR A 311 11.55 27.35 27.18
N LEU A 312 11.04 28.59 27.17
CA LEU A 312 9.78 28.92 26.51
C LEU A 312 9.82 28.59 25.02
N ALA A 313 10.92 28.93 24.34
CA ALA A 313 11.10 28.59 22.93
C ALA A 313 11.11 27.07 22.72
N GLN A 314 11.76 26.30 23.57
CA GLN A 314 11.76 24.83 23.50
C GLN A 314 10.35 24.24 23.69
N ILE A 315 9.56 24.75 24.66
CA ILE A 315 8.16 24.35 24.87
C ILE A 315 7.34 24.69 23.62
N PHE A 316 7.49 25.92 23.09
CA PHE A 316 6.81 26.37 21.89
C PHE A 316 7.04 25.41 20.71
N PHE A 317 8.29 25.12 20.38
CA PHE A 317 8.63 24.20 19.29
C PHE A 317 8.13 22.78 19.56
N GLY A 318 8.23 22.29 20.79
CA GLY A 318 7.72 20.97 21.19
C GLY A 318 6.22 20.84 20.97
N VAL A 319 5.43 21.86 21.33
CA VAL A 319 3.98 21.86 21.18
C VAL A 319 3.57 22.01 19.72
N VAL A 320 4.19 22.91 18.96
CA VAL A 320 3.83 23.17 17.54
C VAL A 320 4.09 21.94 16.65
N GLN A 321 5.09 21.12 16.95
CA GLN A 321 5.40 19.91 16.19
C GLN A 321 4.47 18.71 16.47
N LEU A 322 3.80 18.67 17.62
CA LEU A 322 2.99 17.51 18.03
C LEU A 322 1.75 17.23 17.15
N PRO A 323 0.93 18.22 16.73
CA PRO A 323 -0.29 17.97 15.99
C PRO A 323 -0.11 17.14 14.71
N PRO A 324 0.77 17.52 13.77
CA PRO A 324 0.96 16.76 12.55
C PRO A 324 1.47 15.33 12.81
N VAL A 325 2.36 15.18 13.80
CA VAL A 325 2.91 13.88 14.19
C VAL A 325 1.83 12.96 14.74
N LEU A 326 0.96 13.45 15.61
CA LEU A 326 -0.14 12.66 16.16
C LEU A 326 -1.15 12.26 15.08
N LEU A 327 -1.45 13.16 14.14
CA LEU A 327 -2.31 12.83 13.00
C LEU A 327 -1.73 11.71 12.14
N ASP A 328 -0.44 11.75 11.85
CA ASP A 328 0.21 10.72 11.04
C ASP A 328 0.29 9.37 11.76
N ILE A 329 0.47 9.38 13.10
CA ILE A 329 0.39 8.15 13.91
C ILE A 329 -1.03 7.58 13.92
N ILE A 330 -2.06 8.43 14.02
CA ILE A 330 -3.47 7.99 13.95
C ILE A 330 -3.75 7.36 12.58
N LYS A 331 -3.34 8.01 11.48
CA LYS A 331 -3.46 7.47 10.11
C LYS A 331 -2.75 6.12 9.98
N ALA A 332 -1.51 6.01 10.47
CA ALA A 332 -0.76 4.77 10.50
C ALA A 332 -1.50 3.66 11.26
N GLY A 333 -2.16 3.99 12.38
CA GLY A 333 -2.99 3.07 13.14
C GLY A 333 -4.20 2.55 12.37
N VAL A 334 -4.86 3.41 11.58
CA VAL A 334 -5.97 3.03 10.69
C VAL A 334 -5.48 2.16 9.53
N SER A 335 -4.40 2.56 8.88
CA SER A 335 -3.78 1.82 7.78
C SER A 335 -3.29 0.45 8.23
N ARG A 336 -2.69 0.35 9.44
CA ARG A 336 -2.33 -0.92 10.05
C ARG A 336 -3.51 -1.88 10.17
N LYS A 337 -4.68 -1.41 10.63
CA LYS A 337 -5.88 -2.26 10.74
C LYS A 337 -6.33 -2.80 9.38
N ARG A 338 -6.24 -2.00 8.32
CA ARG A 338 -6.57 -2.42 6.94
C ARG A 338 -5.60 -3.46 6.42
N ILE A 339 -4.30 -3.27 6.66
CA ILE A 339 -3.24 -4.24 6.31
C ILE A 339 -3.45 -5.54 7.08
N ASP A 340 -3.63 -5.47 8.40
CA ASP A 340 -3.83 -6.65 9.26
C ASP A 340 -5.07 -7.44 8.83
N ALA A 341 -6.15 -6.77 8.38
CA ALA A 341 -7.35 -7.43 7.86
C ALA A 341 -7.07 -8.30 6.63
N ILE A 342 -6.15 -7.88 5.74
CA ILE A 342 -5.76 -8.68 4.57
C ILE A 342 -4.77 -9.78 4.96
N LEU A 343 -3.76 -9.47 5.80
CA LEU A 343 -2.74 -10.43 6.21
C LEU A 343 -3.33 -11.61 7.00
N THR A 344 -4.34 -11.35 7.85
CA THR A 344 -4.99 -12.38 8.68
C THR A 344 -6.18 -13.05 7.99
N TYR A 345 -6.57 -12.60 6.80
CA TYR A 345 -7.68 -13.18 6.07
C TYR A 345 -7.36 -14.62 5.66
N GLN A 346 -8.27 -15.55 5.93
CA GLN A 346 -8.17 -16.93 5.44
C GLN A 346 -8.76 -16.99 4.04
N SER A 347 -8.00 -17.54 3.08
CA SER A 347 -8.51 -17.70 1.71
C SER A 347 -9.69 -18.65 1.70
N SER A 348 -10.70 -18.35 0.89
CA SER A 348 -11.88 -19.20 0.71
C SER A 348 -11.56 -20.53 0.02
N ILE A 349 -10.37 -20.64 -0.59
CA ILE A 349 -9.90 -21.85 -1.27
C ILE A 349 -8.59 -22.28 -0.61
N GLU A 350 -8.58 -23.49 -0.07
CA GLU A 350 -7.39 -24.15 0.48
C GLU A 350 -6.90 -25.24 -0.51
N SER A 351 -5.60 -25.43 -0.61
CA SER A 351 -5.01 -26.49 -1.44
C SER A 351 -5.25 -27.85 -0.80
N GLY A 352 -5.64 -28.83 -1.61
CA GLY A 352 -5.55 -30.23 -1.22
C GLY A 352 -4.11 -30.76 -1.29
N THR A 353 -3.94 -32.05 -1.10
CA THR A 353 -2.63 -32.73 -1.04
C THR A 353 -2.55 -33.95 -1.94
N GLU A 354 -3.64 -34.30 -2.64
CA GLU A 354 -3.73 -35.52 -3.44
C GLU A 354 -3.28 -35.27 -4.89
N GLU A 355 -2.74 -36.31 -5.53
CA GLU A 355 -2.36 -36.36 -6.94
C GLU A 355 -2.78 -37.72 -7.53
N SER A 356 -3.20 -37.75 -8.80
CA SER A 356 -3.62 -38.98 -9.50
C SER A 356 -3.13 -39.04 -10.95
N LYS A 357 -3.26 -40.22 -11.56
CA LYS A 357 -2.88 -40.51 -12.95
C LYS A 357 -4.02 -41.21 -13.73
N ASP A 358 -5.26 -40.97 -13.40
CA ASP A 358 -6.42 -41.58 -14.11
C ASP A 358 -6.53 -41.06 -15.55
N ASN A 359 -7.20 -41.84 -16.40
CA ASN A 359 -7.45 -41.51 -17.81
C ASN A 359 -8.65 -40.56 -18.01
N ILE A 360 -9.60 -40.52 -17.09
CA ILE A 360 -10.68 -39.54 -17.09
C ILE A 360 -10.10 -38.24 -16.53
N VAL A 361 -9.96 -37.23 -17.38
CA VAL A 361 -9.28 -36.01 -16.98
C VAL A 361 -10.19 -35.09 -16.17
N ILE A 362 -11.44 -34.90 -16.62
CA ILE A 362 -12.41 -34.03 -15.94
C ILE A 362 -13.79 -34.69 -15.95
N GLU A 363 -14.42 -34.74 -14.79
CA GLU A 363 -15.80 -35.24 -14.64
C GLU A 363 -16.61 -34.28 -13.75
N PHE A 364 -17.76 -33.85 -14.21
CA PHE A 364 -18.75 -33.06 -13.47
C PHE A 364 -19.91 -33.95 -13.03
N LYS A 365 -20.20 -33.98 -11.72
CA LYS A 365 -21.28 -34.76 -11.11
C LYS A 365 -22.26 -33.85 -10.39
N ASN A 366 -23.44 -33.66 -10.99
CA ASN A 366 -24.55 -32.86 -10.46
C ASN A 366 -24.11 -31.46 -9.97
N VAL A 367 -23.22 -30.78 -10.73
CA VAL A 367 -22.62 -29.55 -10.29
C VAL A 367 -23.60 -28.38 -10.39
N CYS A 368 -23.82 -27.71 -9.23
CA CYS A 368 -24.49 -26.42 -9.15
C CYS A 368 -23.53 -25.37 -8.58
N PHE A 369 -23.64 -24.15 -9.07
CA PHE A 369 -22.79 -23.06 -8.61
C PHE A 369 -23.51 -21.72 -8.58
N SER A 370 -23.34 -20.96 -7.45
CA SER A 370 -23.77 -19.58 -7.28
C SER A 370 -22.63 -18.69 -6.79
N TYR A 371 -22.46 -17.51 -7.38
CA TYR A 371 -21.45 -16.53 -6.97
C TYR A 371 -21.72 -15.93 -5.58
N LYS A 372 -22.99 -15.92 -5.15
CA LYS A 372 -23.43 -15.30 -3.88
C LYS A 372 -23.69 -16.33 -2.76
N ASP A 373 -23.33 -17.60 -2.97
CA ASP A 373 -23.68 -18.72 -2.08
C ASP A 373 -25.21 -18.76 -1.77
N ASP A 374 -26.06 -18.33 -2.75
CA ASP A 374 -27.50 -18.28 -2.66
C ASP A 374 -28.09 -19.39 -3.54
N SER A 375 -28.82 -20.32 -2.91
CA SER A 375 -29.48 -21.43 -3.59
C SER A 375 -30.62 -20.99 -4.55
N ASN A 376 -31.06 -19.75 -4.48
CA ASN A 376 -32.11 -19.23 -5.36
C ASN A 376 -31.59 -18.70 -6.72
N HIS A 377 -30.29 -18.49 -6.84
CA HIS A 377 -29.68 -17.88 -8.04
C HIS A 377 -28.43 -18.63 -8.50
N TYR A 378 -28.64 -19.82 -9.06
CA TYR A 378 -27.53 -20.58 -9.63
C TYR A 378 -27.08 -20.01 -10.97
N ALA A 379 -25.77 -19.81 -11.13
CA ALA A 379 -25.13 -19.52 -12.41
C ALA A 379 -24.92 -20.77 -13.27
N LEU A 380 -24.81 -21.94 -12.63
CA LEU A 380 -24.84 -23.28 -13.23
C LEU A 380 -25.74 -24.19 -12.42
N THR A 381 -26.54 -25.02 -13.11
CA THR A 381 -27.49 -25.93 -12.46
C THR A 381 -27.39 -27.32 -13.07
N ASN A 382 -27.08 -28.30 -12.22
CA ASN A 382 -27.06 -29.73 -12.55
C ASN A 382 -26.24 -30.06 -13.81
N ILE A 383 -25.00 -29.59 -13.85
CA ILE A 383 -24.08 -29.88 -14.94
C ILE A 383 -23.45 -31.27 -14.71
N ASN A 384 -23.58 -32.13 -15.72
CA ASN A 384 -23.07 -33.49 -15.73
C ASN A 384 -22.37 -33.76 -17.07
N PHE A 385 -21.10 -34.08 -17.07
CA PHE A 385 -20.33 -34.56 -18.23
C PHE A 385 -18.99 -35.12 -17.80
N GLN A 386 -18.35 -35.87 -18.70
CA GLN A 386 -16.97 -36.32 -18.52
C GLN A 386 -16.19 -36.16 -19.83
N ILE A 387 -14.89 -35.92 -19.69
CA ILE A 387 -13.95 -35.85 -20.82
C ILE A 387 -12.70 -36.68 -20.52
N ASN A 388 -12.30 -37.47 -21.50
CA ASN A 388 -11.10 -38.34 -21.42
C ASN A 388 -9.87 -37.62 -21.94
N LYS A 389 -8.70 -38.17 -21.63
CA LYS A 389 -7.42 -37.66 -22.11
C LYS A 389 -7.39 -37.61 -23.64
N GLY A 390 -6.90 -36.51 -24.18
CA GLY A 390 -6.75 -36.28 -25.62
C GLY A 390 -8.01 -35.83 -26.35
N GLN A 391 -9.20 -35.91 -25.71
CA GLN A 391 -10.45 -35.45 -26.31
C GLN A 391 -10.57 -33.94 -26.38
N THR A 392 -11.41 -33.45 -27.28
CA THR A 392 -11.76 -32.05 -27.42
C THR A 392 -13.20 -31.82 -26.95
N LEU A 393 -13.38 -30.95 -25.97
CA LEU A 393 -14.67 -30.45 -25.49
C LEU A 393 -14.99 -29.09 -26.13
N GLY A 394 -16.09 -29.00 -26.84
CA GLY A 394 -16.65 -27.74 -27.31
C GLY A 394 -17.71 -27.21 -26.33
N ILE A 395 -17.65 -25.96 -25.95
CA ILE A 395 -18.68 -25.31 -25.12
C ILE A 395 -19.26 -24.14 -25.90
N ILE A 396 -20.57 -24.19 -26.15
CA ILE A 396 -21.29 -23.13 -26.87
C ILE A 396 -22.51 -22.65 -26.08
N GLY A 397 -22.93 -21.43 -26.33
CA GLY A 397 -24.13 -20.82 -25.73
C GLY A 397 -24.10 -19.30 -25.84
N GLY A 398 -25.20 -18.66 -25.56
CA GLY A 398 -25.35 -17.20 -25.58
C GLY A 398 -24.51 -16.50 -24.51
N THR A 399 -24.48 -15.17 -24.57
CA THR A 399 -23.89 -14.35 -23.49
C THR A 399 -24.67 -14.59 -22.20
N GLY A 400 -23.95 -14.79 -21.08
CA GLY A 400 -24.57 -15.08 -19.77
C GLY A 400 -25.07 -16.52 -19.59
N SER A 401 -24.79 -17.45 -20.53
CA SER A 401 -25.22 -18.85 -20.40
C SER A 401 -24.45 -19.69 -19.39
N GLY A 402 -23.33 -19.17 -18.82
CA GLY A 402 -22.53 -19.85 -17.80
C GLY A 402 -21.19 -20.42 -18.30
N LYS A 403 -20.78 -20.19 -19.56
CA LYS A 403 -19.52 -20.71 -20.14
C LYS A 403 -18.28 -20.36 -19.33
N SER A 404 -18.07 -19.07 -19.06
CA SER A 404 -16.90 -18.61 -18.27
C SER A 404 -16.97 -19.09 -16.81
N THR A 405 -18.18 -19.30 -16.26
CA THR A 405 -18.37 -19.88 -14.94
C THR A 405 -17.88 -21.32 -14.92
N LEU A 406 -18.24 -22.11 -15.93
CA LEU A 406 -17.80 -23.50 -16.03
C LEU A 406 -16.28 -23.61 -16.09
N ILE A 407 -15.62 -22.76 -16.89
CA ILE A 407 -14.13 -22.72 -16.96
C ILE A 407 -13.51 -22.35 -15.61
N ASN A 408 -14.06 -21.32 -14.93
CA ASN A 408 -13.56 -20.88 -13.64
C ASN A 408 -13.62 -21.99 -12.57
N LEU A 409 -14.59 -22.90 -12.69
CA LEU A 409 -14.70 -24.05 -11.80
C LEU A 409 -13.65 -25.14 -12.13
N ILE A 410 -13.33 -25.36 -13.41
CA ILE A 410 -12.28 -26.30 -13.83
C ILE A 410 -10.90 -25.88 -13.29
N GLU A 411 -10.59 -24.57 -13.30
CA GLU A 411 -9.35 -24.04 -12.72
C GLU A 411 -9.39 -23.84 -11.21
N ARG A 412 -10.52 -24.22 -10.61
CA ARG A 412 -10.78 -23.99 -9.19
C ARG A 412 -10.49 -22.56 -8.75
N PHE A 413 -11.00 -21.57 -9.53
CA PHE A 413 -11.06 -20.18 -9.07
C PHE A 413 -12.21 -19.95 -8.08
N TYR A 414 -13.18 -20.87 -8.09
CA TYR A 414 -14.29 -20.98 -7.15
C TYR A 414 -14.54 -22.47 -6.86
N ASP A 415 -15.05 -22.80 -5.68
CA ASP A 415 -15.54 -24.13 -5.35
C ASP A 415 -17.01 -24.26 -5.72
N THR A 416 -17.49 -25.49 -6.00
CA THR A 416 -18.89 -25.78 -6.30
C THR A 416 -19.77 -25.52 -5.08
N THR A 417 -21.01 -25.03 -5.32
CA THR A 417 -22.03 -24.89 -4.28
C THR A 417 -22.63 -26.26 -3.95
N GLU A 418 -22.95 -27.07 -4.97
CA GLU A 418 -23.43 -28.45 -4.82
C GLU A 418 -22.79 -29.32 -5.90
N GLY A 419 -22.77 -30.64 -5.66
CA GLY A 419 -22.11 -31.61 -6.52
C GLY A 419 -20.59 -31.57 -6.40
N GLU A 420 -19.93 -32.32 -7.26
CA GLU A 420 -18.47 -32.44 -7.24
C GLU A 420 -17.87 -32.39 -8.65
N ILE A 421 -16.64 -31.89 -8.73
CA ILE A 421 -15.80 -31.93 -9.93
C ILE A 421 -14.63 -32.84 -9.61
N LEU A 422 -14.45 -33.87 -10.42
CA LEU A 422 -13.28 -34.74 -10.33
C LEU A 422 -12.27 -34.34 -11.40
N TYR A 423 -11.02 -34.25 -10.98
CA TYR A 423 -9.86 -34.11 -11.86
C TYR A 423 -9.01 -35.37 -11.70
N LYS A 424 -8.82 -36.14 -12.78
CA LYS A 424 -8.14 -37.43 -12.75
C LYS A 424 -8.65 -38.38 -11.64
N GLY A 425 -9.98 -38.43 -11.47
CA GLY A 425 -10.65 -39.30 -10.50
C GLY A 425 -10.67 -38.78 -9.05
N ILE A 426 -9.98 -37.70 -8.74
CA ILE A 426 -9.93 -37.10 -7.40
C ILE A 426 -10.79 -35.83 -7.38
N ASN A 427 -11.51 -35.57 -6.28
CA ASN A 427 -12.24 -34.33 -6.11
C ASN A 427 -11.28 -33.16 -6.19
N ILE A 428 -11.60 -32.17 -7.03
CA ILE A 428 -10.76 -31.01 -7.27
C ILE A 428 -10.45 -30.22 -5.98
N LYS A 429 -11.30 -30.35 -4.92
CA LYS A 429 -11.09 -29.75 -3.60
C LYS A 429 -9.94 -30.41 -2.84
N ASP A 430 -9.72 -31.71 -3.08
CA ASP A 430 -8.69 -32.50 -2.39
C ASP A 430 -7.38 -32.55 -3.20
N TYR A 431 -7.42 -32.12 -4.47
CA TYR A 431 -6.26 -32.08 -5.37
C TYR A 431 -5.31 -30.93 -5.01
N ASP A 432 -3.98 -31.16 -5.15
CA ASP A 432 -3.01 -30.08 -4.95
C ASP A 432 -3.22 -28.94 -5.96
N LEU A 433 -3.51 -27.73 -5.45
CA LEU A 433 -3.89 -26.59 -6.28
C LEU A 433 -2.75 -26.10 -7.19
N SER A 434 -1.49 -26.20 -6.74
CA SER A 434 -0.32 -25.82 -7.52
C SER A 434 -0.13 -26.78 -8.68
N LYS A 435 -0.30 -28.07 -8.40
CA LYS A 435 -0.23 -29.13 -9.41
C LYS A 435 -1.35 -28.98 -10.43
N LEU A 436 -2.60 -28.83 -9.99
CA LEU A 436 -3.75 -28.60 -10.86
C LEU A 436 -3.49 -27.48 -11.86
N ARG A 437 -3.03 -26.32 -11.37
CA ARG A 437 -2.77 -25.14 -12.20
C ARG A 437 -1.51 -25.25 -13.06
N SER A 438 -0.60 -26.15 -12.76
CA SER A 438 0.54 -26.44 -13.63
C SER A 438 0.19 -27.38 -14.79
N GLU A 439 -0.87 -28.18 -14.63
CA GLU A 439 -1.34 -29.12 -15.64
C GLU A 439 -2.42 -28.53 -16.55
N ILE A 440 -3.09 -27.45 -16.12
CA ILE A 440 -4.14 -26.76 -16.89
C ILE A 440 -3.63 -25.39 -17.36
N SER A 441 -3.80 -25.11 -18.64
CA SER A 441 -3.48 -23.79 -19.21
C SER A 441 -4.75 -23.10 -19.70
N LEU A 442 -5.00 -21.88 -19.21
CA LEU A 442 -6.13 -21.04 -19.65
C LEU A 442 -5.65 -19.89 -20.54
N VAL A 443 -6.18 -19.84 -21.73
CA VAL A 443 -6.07 -18.68 -22.64
C VAL A 443 -7.38 -17.91 -22.57
N ASN A 444 -7.34 -16.78 -21.85
CA ASN A 444 -8.52 -15.94 -21.61
C ASN A 444 -9.04 -15.25 -22.87
N GLN A 445 -10.33 -14.96 -22.90
CA GLN A 445 -10.98 -14.17 -23.95
C GLN A 445 -10.31 -12.80 -24.15
N LYS A 446 -10.01 -12.09 -23.06
CA LYS A 446 -9.25 -10.84 -23.12
C LYS A 446 -7.76 -11.14 -23.10
N SER A 447 -7.12 -11.09 -24.27
CA SER A 447 -5.68 -11.25 -24.40
C SER A 447 -4.91 -10.21 -23.60
N SER A 448 -4.09 -10.65 -22.66
CA SER A 448 -3.29 -9.78 -21.79
C SER A 448 -1.82 -10.18 -21.89
N LEU A 449 -0.98 -9.23 -22.30
CA LEU A 449 0.47 -9.34 -22.28
C LEU A 449 1.02 -8.39 -21.21
N PHE A 450 2.08 -8.81 -20.55
CA PHE A 450 2.78 -8.01 -19.54
C PHE A 450 3.85 -7.14 -20.20
N ARG A 451 4.02 -5.94 -19.68
CA ARG A 451 5.09 -5.06 -20.11
C ARG A 451 6.45 -5.73 -19.92
N GLY A 452 7.32 -5.62 -20.92
CA GLY A 452 8.65 -6.23 -20.94
C GLY A 452 9.04 -6.63 -22.34
N THR A 453 9.43 -7.89 -22.56
CA THR A 453 9.74 -8.45 -23.89
C THR A 453 8.82 -9.61 -24.21
N ILE A 454 8.78 -10.04 -25.48
CA ILE A 454 8.10 -11.29 -25.87
C ILE A 454 8.66 -12.43 -25.01
N LYS A 455 9.99 -12.59 -24.93
CA LYS A 455 10.64 -13.62 -24.12
C LYS A 455 10.20 -13.60 -22.65
N SER A 456 10.16 -12.40 -22.03
CA SER A 456 9.77 -12.27 -20.61
C SER A 456 8.32 -12.74 -20.35
N ASN A 457 7.42 -12.56 -21.31
CA ASN A 457 6.05 -13.06 -21.25
C ASN A 457 5.95 -14.59 -21.27
N PHE A 458 6.86 -15.27 -21.99
CA PHE A 458 6.94 -16.73 -21.99
C PHE A 458 7.61 -17.28 -20.73
N LEU A 459 8.70 -16.64 -20.29
CA LEU A 459 9.41 -17.03 -19.06
C LEU A 459 8.54 -16.89 -17.80
N MET A 460 7.52 -16.04 -17.84
CA MET A 460 6.52 -15.96 -16.77
C MET A 460 5.67 -17.25 -16.65
N ALA A 461 5.38 -17.93 -17.77
CA ALA A 461 4.62 -19.17 -17.77
C ALA A 461 5.55 -20.39 -17.51
N ASN A 462 6.76 -20.37 -18.06
CA ASN A 462 7.79 -21.39 -17.83
C ASN A 462 9.16 -20.71 -17.71
N SER A 463 9.64 -20.54 -16.49
CA SER A 463 10.89 -19.83 -16.19
C SER A 463 12.15 -20.50 -16.76
N SER A 464 12.07 -21.79 -17.12
CA SER A 464 13.17 -22.58 -17.70
C SER A 464 13.06 -22.77 -19.21
N ALA A 465 12.10 -22.11 -19.88
CA ALA A 465 11.89 -22.28 -21.32
C ALA A 465 13.11 -21.78 -22.13
N SER A 466 13.60 -22.63 -23.05
CA SER A 466 14.63 -22.21 -23.99
C SER A 466 14.04 -21.39 -25.16
N ASP A 467 14.91 -20.68 -25.88
CA ASP A 467 14.49 -19.90 -27.05
C ASP A 467 13.92 -20.77 -28.17
N GLU A 468 14.41 -22.04 -28.28
CA GLU A 468 13.90 -23.03 -29.20
C GLU A 468 12.49 -23.47 -28.82
N GLN A 469 12.22 -23.72 -27.55
CA GLN A 469 10.89 -24.05 -27.03
C GLN A 469 9.89 -22.93 -27.26
N ILE A 470 10.30 -21.67 -27.01
CA ILE A 470 9.47 -20.50 -27.29
C ILE A 470 9.18 -20.42 -28.79
N THR A 471 10.18 -20.61 -29.64
CA THR A 471 10.04 -20.61 -31.10
C THR A 471 9.07 -21.69 -31.58
N GLU A 472 9.13 -22.90 -31.01
CA GLU A 472 8.20 -23.97 -31.33
C GLU A 472 6.75 -23.62 -30.91
N ALA A 473 6.57 -23.08 -29.71
CA ALA A 473 5.25 -22.61 -29.25
C ALA A 473 4.70 -21.50 -30.16
N LEU A 474 5.55 -20.58 -30.62
CA LEU A 474 5.16 -19.51 -31.57
C LEU A 474 4.71 -20.11 -32.91
N LYS A 475 5.39 -21.15 -33.40
CA LYS A 475 5.01 -21.87 -34.65
C LYS A 475 3.66 -22.55 -34.48
N LYS A 476 3.45 -23.28 -33.38
CA LYS A 476 2.16 -23.95 -33.07
C LYS A 476 0.97 -22.99 -32.99
N ALA A 477 1.20 -21.73 -32.57
CA ALA A 477 0.17 -20.71 -32.47
C ALA A 477 0.13 -19.74 -33.66
N GLU A 478 0.79 -20.08 -34.79
CA GLU A 478 0.84 -19.22 -36.00
C GLU A 478 1.37 -17.79 -35.72
N ALA A 479 2.22 -17.64 -34.69
CA ALA A 479 2.79 -16.37 -34.28
C ALA A 479 4.22 -16.13 -34.76
N TYR A 480 4.91 -17.19 -35.18
CA TYR A 480 6.32 -17.15 -35.59
C TYR A 480 6.57 -16.18 -36.75
N GLU A 481 5.71 -16.18 -37.76
CA GLU A 481 5.88 -15.38 -38.98
C GLU A 481 6.02 -13.87 -38.68
N PHE A 482 5.14 -13.32 -37.85
CA PHE A 482 5.23 -11.89 -37.53
C PHE A 482 6.29 -11.57 -36.46
N VAL A 483 6.57 -12.50 -35.52
CA VAL A 483 7.61 -12.29 -34.50
C VAL A 483 9.00 -12.33 -35.11
N SER A 484 9.23 -13.20 -36.10
CA SER A 484 10.52 -13.30 -36.80
C SER A 484 10.86 -12.07 -37.67
N GLN A 485 9.90 -11.20 -37.93
CA GLN A 485 10.14 -9.95 -38.68
C GLN A 485 10.71 -8.83 -37.81
N TYR A 486 10.66 -8.96 -36.47
CA TYR A 486 11.29 -7.99 -35.59
C TYR A 486 12.80 -8.19 -35.54
N GLU A 487 13.58 -7.10 -35.64
CA GLU A 487 15.06 -7.15 -35.61
C GLU A 487 15.58 -7.75 -34.31
N ASP A 488 14.92 -7.49 -33.18
CA ASP A 488 15.24 -7.96 -31.84
C ASP A 488 14.53 -9.27 -31.47
N TYR A 489 13.73 -9.84 -32.39
CA TYR A 489 13.06 -11.14 -32.30
C TYR A 489 12.32 -11.33 -30.97
N LEU A 490 12.77 -12.29 -30.12
CA LEU A 490 12.17 -12.58 -28.81
C LEU A 490 12.37 -11.46 -27.78
N ASN A 491 13.34 -10.58 -28.00
CA ASN A 491 13.60 -9.43 -27.13
C ASN A 491 12.75 -8.20 -27.50
N HIS A 492 11.88 -8.33 -28.52
CA HIS A 492 11.00 -7.24 -28.93
C HIS A 492 10.14 -6.76 -27.78
N GLU A 493 10.06 -5.41 -27.61
CA GLU A 493 9.36 -4.78 -26.49
C GLU A 493 7.85 -5.01 -26.56
N VAL A 494 7.28 -5.34 -25.43
CA VAL A 494 5.84 -5.45 -25.18
C VAL A 494 5.42 -4.28 -24.28
N ASN A 495 4.62 -3.37 -24.82
CA ASN A 495 4.04 -2.27 -24.07
C ASN A 495 2.96 -2.76 -23.10
N GLU A 496 2.51 -1.91 -22.18
CA GLU A 496 1.45 -2.23 -21.24
C GLU A 496 0.20 -2.78 -21.95
N GLY A 497 -0.24 -3.97 -21.52
CA GLY A 497 -1.37 -4.69 -22.13
C GLY A 497 -1.12 -5.10 -23.59
N GLY A 498 0.13 -5.06 -24.08
CA GLY A 498 0.48 -5.36 -25.47
C GLY A 498 -0.10 -4.35 -26.46
N SER A 499 -0.20 -3.07 -26.09
CA SER A 499 -0.85 -2.03 -26.94
C SER A 499 -0.17 -1.80 -28.29
N ASN A 500 1.07 -2.23 -28.44
CA ASN A 500 1.83 -2.20 -29.70
C ASN A 500 1.55 -3.39 -30.64
N PHE A 501 0.71 -4.37 -30.25
CA PHE A 501 0.30 -5.49 -31.08
C PHE A 501 -1.17 -5.39 -31.50
N SER A 502 -1.50 -5.91 -32.68
CA SER A 502 -2.90 -6.06 -33.09
C SER A 502 -3.65 -7.09 -32.22
N GLY A 503 -4.98 -7.07 -32.24
CA GLY A 503 -5.80 -8.03 -31.47
C GLY A 503 -5.46 -9.48 -31.78
N GLY A 504 -5.33 -9.83 -33.07
CA GLY A 504 -4.97 -11.17 -33.50
C GLY A 504 -3.53 -11.57 -33.14
N GLN A 505 -2.57 -10.63 -33.20
CA GLN A 505 -1.20 -10.87 -32.75
C GLN A 505 -1.15 -11.16 -31.25
N LYS A 506 -1.86 -10.38 -30.42
CA LYS A 506 -1.97 -10.63 -28.97
C LYS A 506 -2.57 -12.00 -28.68
N GLN A 507 -3.64 -12.38 -29.37
CA GLN A 507 -4.26 -13.68 -29.16
C GLN A 507 -3.29 -14.81 -29.47
N ARG A 508 -2.61 -14.75 -30.63
CA ARG A 508 -1.60 -15.77 -31.02
C ARG A 508 -0.45 -15.87 -30.01
N LEU A 509 0.06 -14.74 -29.50
CA LEU A 509 1.08 -14.73 -28.44
C LEU A 509 0.55 -15.32 -27.12
N CYS A 510 -0.70 -15.06 -26.75
CA CYS A 510 -1.31 -15.66 -25.56
C CYS A 510 -1.54 -17.17 -25.72
N ILE A 511 -1.94 -17.64 -26.92
CA ILE A 511 -2.06 -19.09 -27.22
C ILE A 511 -0.68 -19.74 -27.14
N ALA A 512 0.35 -19.16 -27.77
CA ALA A 512 1.72 -19.66 -27.70
C ALA A 512 2.23 -19.75 -26.25
N ARG A 513 1.96 -18.71 -25.43
CA ARG A 513 2.30 -18.72 -24.00
C ARG A 513 1.56 -19.80 -23.23
N GLY A 514 0.31 -20.11 -23.59
CA GLY A 514 -0.43 -21.23 -23.01
C GLY A 514 0.13 -22.60 -23.36
N LEU A 515 0.76 -22.73 -24.54
CA LEU A 515 1.34 -23.98 -25.01
C LEU A 515 2.75 -24.27 -24.46
N ILE A 516 3.50 -23.26 -23.99
CA ILE A 516 4.90 -23.38 -23.55
C ILE A 516 5.05 -24.27 -22.31
N ILE A 517 4.02 -24.42 -21.49
CA ILE A 517 4.03 -25.28 -20.29
C ILE A 517 3.74 -26.76 -20.63
N ASN A 518 3.43 -27.08 -21.88
CA ASN A 518 2.97 -28.40 -22.32
C ASN A 518 1.83 -28.92 -21.43
N PRO A 519 0.68 -28.23 -21.36
CA PRO A 519 -0.38 -28.56 -20.42
C PRO A 519 -1.07 -29.90 -20.79
N GLU A 520 -1.58 -30.60 -19.77
CA GLU A 520 -2.45 -31.74 -19.99
C GLU A 520 -3.84 -31.32 -20.48
N VAL A 521 -4.30 -30.14 -20.00
CA VAL A 521 -5.57 -29.53 -20.42
C VAL A 521 -5.31 -28.11 -20.90
N LEU A 522 -5.65 -27.82 -22.15
CA LEU A 522 -5.63 -26.48 -22.73
C LEU A 522 -7.05 -25.94 -22.82
N ILE A 523 -7.34 -24.83 -22.16
CA ILE A 523 -8.62 -24.14 -22.22
C ILE A 523 -8.48 -22.88 -23.09
N LEU A 524 -9.29 -22.78 -24.13
CA LEU A 524 -9.36 -21.64 -25.02
C LEU A 524 -10.73 -20.93 -24.83
N ASP A 525 -10.78 -19.86 -24.04
CA ASP A 525 -12.01 -19.10 -23.77
C ASP A 525 -12.20 -18.00 -24.83
N ASP A 526 -12.94 -18.30 -25.89
CA ASP A 526 -13.22 -17.43 -27.04
C ASP A 526 -11.97 -16.70 -27.58
N SER A 527 -10.82 -17.37 -27.42
CA SER A 527 -9.48 -16.82 -27.64
C SER A 527 -9.06 -16.75 -29.11
N THR A 528 -9.93 -17.18 -30.01
CA THR A 528 -9.70 -17.09 -31.47
C THR A 528 -10.66 -16.10 -32.15
N SER A 529 -11.48 -15.39 -31.39
CA SER A 529 -12.54 -14.49 -31.92
C SER A 529 -12.01 -13.29 -32.72
N ALA A 530 -10.78 -12.80 -32.43
CA ALA A 530 -10.13 -11.73 -33.17
C ALA A 530 -9.20 -12.23 -34.30
N LEU A 531 -9.19 -13.55 -34.57
CA LEU A 531 -8.44 -14.13 -35.67
C LEU A 531 -9.30 -14.21 -36.93
N ASP A 532 -8.64 -14.14 -38.06
CA ASP A 532 -9.25 -14.48 -39.35
C ASP A 532 -9.50 -16.01 -39.45
N LEU A 533 -10.45 -16.40 -40.27
CA LEU A 533 -10.90 -17.79 -40.40
C LEU A 533 -9.79 -18.75 -40.80
N LEU A 534 -8.84 -18.31 -41.63
CA LEU A 534 -7.72 -19.15 -42.10
C LEU A 534 -6.73 -19.43 -40.97
N THR A 535 -6.33 -18.41 -40.22
CA THR A 535 -5.45 -18.51 -39.06
C THR A 535 -6.08 -19.36 -37.94
N ASP A 536 -7.38 -19.13 -37.62
CA ASP A 536 -8.11 -19.96 -36.66
C ASP A 536 -8.12 -21.44 -37.07
N LYS A 537 -8.39 -21.74 -38.34
CA LYS A 537 -8.40 -23.10 -38.85
C LYS A 537 -7.00 -23.75 -38.74
N LYS A 538 -5.92 -23.03 -39.09
CA LYS A 538 -4.54 -23.54 -38.97
C LYS A 538 -4.20 -23.88 -37.53
N ILE A 539 -4.48 -22.96 -36.58
CA ILE A 539 -4.22 -23.21 -35.16
C ILE A 539 -5.00 -24.42 -34.67
N ARG A 540 -6.28 -24.55 -35.00
CA ARG A 540 -7.09 -25.72 -34.61
C ARG A 540 -6.55 -27.02 -35.20
N THR A 541 -6.12 -27.03 -36.46
CA THR A 541 -5.51 -28.19 -37.09
C THR A 541 -4.21 -28.57 -36.38
N THR A 542 -3.35 -27.61 -36.04
CA THR A 542 -2.12 -27.85 -35.29
C THR A 542 -2.41 -28.39 -33.88
N LEU A 543 -3.40 -27.82 -33.19
CA LEU A 543 -3.79 -28.30 -31.87
C LEU A 543 -4.42 -29.69 -31.88
N SER A 544 -5.24 -30.01 -32.90
CA SER A 544 -5.85 -31.34 -33.03
C SER A 544 -4.81 -32.45 -33.24
N ALA A 545 -3.65 -32.15 -33.84
CA ALA A 545 -2.57 -33.09 -34.02
C ALA A 545 -1.83 -33.46 -32.70
N ILE A 546 -2.08 -32.73 -31.60
CA ILE A 546 -1.50 -33.03 -30.28
C ILE A 546 -2.43 -34.00 -29.54
N ASN A 547 -2.20 -35.28 -29.65
CA ASN A 547 -3.10 -36.32 -29.14
C ASN A 547 -3.09 -36.48 -27.62
N ASP A 548 -2.00 -36.15 -26.93
CA ASP A 548 -1.87 -36.33 -25.48
C ASP A 548 -2.46 -35.16 -24.68
N MET A 549 -2.87 -34.08 -25.33
CA MET A 549 -3.42 -32.88 -24.71
C MET A 549 -4.96 -32.83 -24.86
N THR A 550 -5.66 -32.72 -23.76
CA THR A 550 -7.12 -32.46 -23.73
C THR A 550 -7.38 -31.01 -24.04
N LYS A 551 -8.36 -30.72 -24.90
CA LYS A 551 -8.69 -29.35 -25.31
C LYS A 551 -10.10 -29.00 -24.87
N ILE A 552 -10.28 -27.81 -24.30
CA ILE A 552 -11.60 -27.23 -23.98
C ILE A 552 -11.72 -25.94 -24.77
N ILE A 553 -12.60 -25.92 -25.76
CA ILE A 553 -12.78 -24.77 -26.66
C ILE A 553 -14.13 -24.15 -26.38
N VAL A 554 -14.10 -22.92 -25.86
CA VAL A 554 -15.32 -22.12 -25.72
C VAL A 554 -15.44 -21.19 -26.90
N SER A 555 -16.56 -21.22 -27.57
CA SER A 555 -16.80 -20.34 -28.70
C SER A 555 -18.30 -20.01 -28.86
N GLN A 556 -18.57 -18.87 -29.46
CA GLN A 556 -19.91 -18.54 -29.94
C GLN A 556 -20.15 -19.01 -31.39
N ARG A 557 -19.08 -19.46 -32.08
CA ARG A 557 -19.16 -19.92 -33.46
C ARG A 557 -19.19 -21.45 -33.50
N VAL A 558 -20.23 -22.01 -34.11
CA VAL A 558 -20.36 -23.46 -34.29
C VAL A 558 -19.16 -24.04 -35.07
N ALA A 559 -18.71 -23.34 -36.12
CA ALA A 559 -17.61 -23.76 -36.96
C ALA A 559 -16.29 -23.98 -36.16
N THR A 560 -16.10 -23.30 -35.02
CA THR A 560 -14.90 -23.46 -34.19
C THR A 560 -14.90 -24.76 -33.39
N ILE A 561 -16.07 -25.30 -33.06
CA ILE A 561 -16.25 -26.48 -32.20
C ILE A 561 -16.85 -27.68 -32.91
N ALA A 562 -17.14 -27.57 -34.21
CA ALA A 562 -17.81 -28.64 -34.97
C ALA A 562 -17.01 -29.98 -34.99
N ASP A 563 -15.69 -29.91 -34.89
CA ASP A 563 -14.81 -31.07 -34.87
C ASP A 563 -14.56 -31.61 -33.45
N ALA A 564 -15.20 -31.07 -32.43
CA ALA A 564 -15.05 -31.51 -31.05
C ALA A 564 -15.69 -32.91 -30.84
N ASP A 565 -15.06 -33.74 -30.00
CA ASP A 565 -15.54 -35.09 -29.64
C ASP A 565 -16.85 -34.99 -28.84
N LEU A 566 -16.93 -33.98 -27.98
CA LEU A 566 -18.10 -33.68 -27.18
C LEU A 566 -18.39 -32.17 -27.24
N ILE A 567 -19.65 -31.80 -27.52
CA ILE A 567 -20.11 -30.42 -27.49
C ILE A 567 -21.18 -30.29 -26.42
N ILE A 568 -21.08 -29.26 -25.58
CA ILE A 568 -22.07 -28.90 -24.58
C ILE A 568 -22.69 -27.57 -24.98
N LEU A 569 -24.00 -27.56 -25.22
CA LEU A 569 -24.78 -26.34 -25.40
C LEU A 569 -25.31 -25.87 -24.06
N LEU A 570 -24.84 -24.71 -23.61
CA LEU A 570 -25.30 -24.06 -22.38
C LEU A 570 -26.36 -23.00 -22.68
N ASP A 571 -27.48 -23.07 -21.98
CA ASP A 571 -28.48 -22.01 -21.93
C ASP A 571 -28.95 -21.77 -20.48
N LYS A 572 -28.91 -20.51 -20.04
CA LYS A 572 -29.33 -20.08 -18.70
C LYS A 572 -28.76 -20.96 -17.56
N GLY A 573 -27.49 -21.31 -17.65
CA GLY A 573 -26.80 -22.12 -16.65
C GLY A 573 -27.08 -23.63 -16.71
N ARG A 574 -27.75 -24.15 -17.71
CA ARG A 574 -28.07 -25.57 -17.89
C ARG A 574 -27.48 -26.11 -19.18
N ALA A 575 -27.07 -27.36 -19.18
CA ALA A 575 -26.71 -28.09 -20.38
C ALA A 575 -28.00 -28.54 -21.10
N VAL A 576 -28.38 -27.84 -22.16
CA VAL A 576 -29.62 -28.12 -22.92
C VAL A 576 -29.40 -29.04 -24.12
N GLY A 577 -28.15 -29.29 -24.49
CA GLY A 577 -27.75 -30.25 -25.50
C GLY A 577 -26.33 -30.76 -25.25
N MET A 578 -26.11 -32.05 -25.46
CA MET A 578 -24.82 -32.70 -25.30
C MET A 578 -24.65 -33.83 -26.33
N GLY A 579 -23.50 -33.85 -27.02
CA GLY A 579 -23.19 -34.82 -28.04
C GLY A 579 -22.18 -34.29 -29.06
N ASN A 580 -21.86 -35.04 -30.10
CA ASN A 580 -21.06 -34.50 -31.21
C ASN A 580 -21.90 -33.62 -32.12
N HIS A 581 -21.26 -32.91 -33.05
CA HIS A 581 -21.92 -31.97 -33.98
C HIS A 581 -23.10 -32.61 -34.71
N LYS A 582 -22.98 -33.83 -35.27
CA LYS A 582 -24.03 -34.51 -35.96
C LYS A 582 -25.21 -34.86 -35.05
N GLN A 583 -24.93 -35.42 -33.86
CA GLN A 583 -25.95 -35.77 -32.89
C GLN A 583 -26.77 -34.53 -32.46
N LEU A 584 -26.08 -33.40 -32.22
CA LEU A 584 -26.75 -32.17 -31.82
C LEU A 584 -27.60 -31.53 -32.94
N LEU A 585 -27.18 -31.65 -34.20
CA LEU A 585 -28.01 -31.19 -35.34
C LEU A 585 -29.30 -32.02 -35.46
N ASP A 586 -29.26 -33.29 -35.10
CA ASP A 586 -30.43 -34.19 -35.19
C ASP A 586 -31.35 -34.07 -33.96
N SER A 587 -30.76 -33.89 -32.76
CA SER A 587 -31.51 -34.01 -31.49
C SER A 587 -31.79 -32.69 -30.80
N CYS A 588 -31.06 -31.59 -31.10
CA CYS A 588 -31.17 -30.33 -30.38
C CYS A 588 -31.60 -29.17 -31.30
N GLN A 589 -32.87 -28.80 -31.22
CA GLN A 589 -33.43 -27.72 -32.05
C GLN A 589 -32.71 -26.39 -31.89
N ILE A 590 -32.33 -26.02 -30.63
CA ILE A 590 -31.62 -24.78 -30.33
C ILE A 590 -30.24 -24.76 -31.00
N TYR A 591 -29.50 -25.90 -30.96
CA TYR A 591 -28.21 -25.99 -31.63
C TYR A 591 -28.32 -25.85 -33.15
N LYS A 592 -29.35 -26.45 -33.74
CA LYS A 592 -29.63 -26.36 -35.16
C LYS A 592 -29.95 -24.90 -35.59
N GLU A 593 -30.78 -24.20 -34.83
CA GLU A 593 -31.10 -22.79 -35.08
C GLU A 593 -29.84 -21.90 -35.02
N ILE A 594 -28.97 -22.10 -34.04
CA ILE A 594 -27.68 -21.38 -33.93
C ILE A 594 -26.84 -21.65 -35.18
N TYR A 595 -26.69 -22.91 -35.57
CA TYR A 595 -25.91 -23.32 -36.75
C TYR A 595 -26.46 -22.69 -38.04
N GLU A 596 -27.78 -22.80 -38.31
CA GLU A 596 -28.42 -22.24 -39.49
C GLU A 596 -28.30 -20.71 -39.53
N SER A 597 -28.39 -20.04 -38.37
CA SER A 597 -28.25 -18.59 -38.28
C SER A 597 -26.84 -18.11 -38.68
N GLN A 598 -25.82 -18.95 -38.44
CA GLN A 598 -24.42 -18.64 -38.76
C GLN A 598 -24.09 -18.94 -40.23
N ILE A 599 -24.68 -19.97 -40.83
CA ILE A 599 -24.51 -20.26 -42.27
C ILE A 599 -25.19 -19.21 -43.14
N LYS A 600 -26.38 -18.72 -42.77
CA LYS A 600 -27.10 -17.70 -43.53
C LYS A 600 -26.44 -16.32 -43.52
N LYS A 601 -25.49 -16.08 -42.62
CA LYS A 601 -24.78 -14.79 -42.48
C LYS A 601 -23.35 -14.80 -43.07
N GLY A 602 -22.82 -15.94 -43.45
CA GLY A 602 -21.53 -16.11 -44.14
C GLY A 602 -21.75 -16.40 -45.61
#